data_b8ca09807f746a4a502d53d614958268
#
_entry.id   b8ca09807f746a4a502d53d614958268
#
_cell.length_a   1.000
_cell.length_b   1.000
_cell.length_c   1.000
_cell.angle_alpha   90.00
_cell.angle_beta   90.00
_cell.angle_gamma   90.00
#
_symmetry.space_group_name_H-M   'P 1'
#
loop_
_entity.id
_entity.type
_entity.pdbx_description
1 polymer ?
#
loop_
_entity_poly.entity_id
_entity_poly.type
_entity_poly.pdbx_seq_one_letter_code
_entity_poly.pdbx_strand_id
1 'polypeptide(L)'
;TDGKNIYTLCRSVVTITAIDNGSMEKLASIEQDAERYVEDIYVQDDKLVLFGTLGRQVGNSEDSEAYDGYYENNTYVQVYDISDPSNPKEIGNMEQSGGYNTSRIVDGYVYVLSQFHPYKDNVTARDLWYIPEVHGKSIEAENIYMPQEAEGNEDTIITAFSLDDPSEKTDSKAVFGYSDVCYVSENNIYITSNYYEDSDVSRTLIRKISYTDGKLAGVAQTKIKGMLNDSFSIDEYE
;
A
#
# COMPACT_ATOMS: atom_id res chain seq x y z
N THR A 1 -19.38 -7.54 -1.83
CA THR A 1 -20.61 -7.73 -2.64
C THR A 1 -21.19 -6.38 -3.04
N ASP A 2 -21.75 -6.29 -4.22
CA ASP A 2 -22.50 -5.13 -4.75
C ASP A 2 -24.03 -5.33 -4.62
N GLY A 3 -24.46 -6.36 -3.90
CA GLY A 3 -25.86 -6.75 -3.72
C GLY A 3 -26.41 -7.71 -4.78
N LYS A 4 -25.71 -7.93 -5.88
CA LYS A 4 -26.05 -8.87 -6.95
C LYS A 4 -24.98 -9.94 -7.14
N ASN A 5 -23.73 -9.58 -6.88
CA ASN A 5 -22.57 -10.42 -7.03
C ASN A 5 -21.78 -10.53 -5.73
N ILE A 6 -21.10 -11.66 -5.55
CA ILE A 6 -20.09 -11.89 -4.55
C ILE A 6 -18.73 -11.90 -5.25
N TYR A 7 -17.78 -11.16 -4.67
CA TYR A 7 -16.39 -11.13 -5.07
C TYR A 7 -15.57 -11.85 -4.00
N THR A 8 -14.87 -12.89 -4.39
CA THR A 8 -14.07 -13.68 -3.45
C THR A 8 -12.63 -13.76 -3.90
N LEU A 9 -11.72 -13.61 -2.93
CA LEU A 9 -10.29 -13.78 -3.13
C LEU A 9 -9.83 -15.11 -2.53
N CYS A 10 -9.15 -15.92 -3.33
CA CYS A 10 -8.53 -17.16 -2.88
C CYS A 10 -7.21 -17.38 -3.64
N ARG A 11 -6.08 -17.39 -2.93
CA ARG A 11 -4.75 -17.62 -3.52
C ARG A 11 -4.46 -16.75 -4.75
N SER A 12 -4.69 -15.45 -4.63
CA SER A 12 -4.51 -14.48 -5.73
C SER A 12 -5.41 -14.69 -6.96
N VAL A 13 -6.48 -15.46 -6.81
CA VAL A 13 -7.56 -15.57 -7.80
C VAL A 13 -8.79 -14.86 -7.27
N VAL A 14 -9.26 -13.86 -7.98
CA VAL A 14 -10.54 -13.21 -7.68
C VAL A 14 -11.62 -13.85 -8.52
N THR A 15 -12.69 -14.32 -7.88
CA THR A 15 -13.84 -14.92 -8.55
C THR A 15 -15.07 -14.04 -8.36
N ILE A 16 -15.77 -13.77 -9.45
CA ILE A 16 -17.03 -13.03 -9.49
C ILE A 16 -18.16 -14.04 -9.66
N THR A 17 -19.11 -14.03 -8.74
CA THR A 17 -20.24 -14.99 -8.68
C THR A 17 -21.54 -14.21 -8.57
N ALA A 18 -22.44 -14.41 -9.51
CA ALA A 18 -23.81 -13.88 -9.44
C ALA A 18 -24.64 -14.65 -8.41
N ILE A 19 -25.54 -13.93 -7.72
CA ILE A 19 -26.53 -14.50 -6.82
C ILE A 19 -27.92 -14.16 -7.37
N ASP A 20 -28.69 -15.19 -7.67
CA ASP A 20 -30.10 -15.04 -8.09
C ASP A 20 -30.97 -16.08 -7.39
N ASN A 21 -31.92 -15.59 -6.56
CA ASN A 21 -32.95 -16.41 -5.90
C ASN A 21 -32.42 -17.67 -5.19
N GLY A 22 -31.23 -17.60 -4.59
CA GLY A 22 -30.58 -18.71 -3.87
C GLY A 22 -29.73 -19.62 -4.77
N SER A 23 -29.64 -19.35 -6.05
CA SER A 23 -28.65 -19.94 -6.95
C SER A 23 -27.40 -19.09 -7.03
N MET A 24 -26.26 -19.72 -7.32
CA MET A 24 -24.97 -19.08 -7.48
C MET A 24 -24.35 -19.53 -8.81
N GLU A 25 -23.94 -18.57 -9.64
CA GLU A 25 -23.29 -18.83 -10.91
C GLU A 25 -21.97 -18.06 -11.01
N LYS A 26 -20.89 -18.77 -11.31
CA LYS A 26 -19.59 -18.13 -11.57
C LYS A 26 -19.63 -17.38 -12.88
N LEU A 27 -19.43 -16.08 -12.85
CA LEU A 27 -19.39 -15.21 -14.02
C LEU A 27 -17.98 -15.11 -14.62
N ALA A 28 -16.98 -14.83 -13.78
CA ALA A 28 -15.61 -14.63 -14.22
C ALA A 28 -14.59 -15.01 -13.14
N SER A 29 -13.33 -15.12 -13.55
CA SER A 29 -12.16 -15.16 -12.67
C SER A 29 -11.08 -14.24 -13.20
N ILE A 30 -10.38 -13.57 -12.27
CA ILE A 30 -9.17 -12.80 -12.53
C ILE A 30 -8.03 -13.53 -11.83
N GLU A 31 -7.08 -14.02 -12.61
CA GLU A 31 -5.90 -14.74 -12.12
C GLU A 31 -4.70 -13.82 -12.22
N GLN A 32 -3.82 -13.87 -11.23
CA GLN A 32 -2.59 -13.09 -11.20
C GLN A 32 -1.39 -13.96 -11.54
N ASP A 33 -0.33 -13.33 -12.03
CA ASP A 33 0.97 -13.98 -12.25
C ASP A 33 1.54 -14.51 -10.93
N ALA A 34 2.46 -15.47 -11.00
CA ALA A 34 3.04 -16.11 -9.83
C ALA A 34 3.85 -15.16 -8.90
N GLU A 35 4.29 -14.02 -9.44
CA GLU A 35 5.02 -12.99 -8.70
C GLU A 35 4.08 -12.02 -7.95
N ARG A 36 2.77 -12.03 -8.27
CA ARG A 36 1.76 -11.15 -7.67
C ARG A 36 0.93 -11.89 -6.64
N TYR A 37 0.92 -11.35 -5.45
CA TYR A 37 0.11 -11.84 -4.35
C TYR A 37 -0.96 -10.79 -4.00
N VAL A 38 -2.23 -11.10 -4.27
CA VAL A 38 -3.37 -10.23 -3.91
C VAL A 38 -3.64 -10.38 -2.42
N GLU A 39 -3.67 -9.28 -1.71
CA GLU A 39 -3.88 -9.21 -0.27
C GLU A 39 -5.24 -8.66 0.10
N ASP A 40 -5.77 -7.74 -0.72
CA ASP A 40 -7.07 -7.13 -0.46
C ASP A 40 -7.82 -6.80 -1.75
N ILE A 41 -9.16 -6.75 -1.67
CA ILE A 41 -10.03 -6.37 -2.78
C ILE A 41 -11.13 -5.42 -2.31
N TYR A 42 -11.43 -4.42 -3.13
CA TYR A 42 -12.56 -3.50 -2.92
C TYR A 42 -13.45 -3.46 -4.15
N VAL A 43 -14.73 -3.33 -3.90
CA VAL A 43 -15.73 -3.10 -4.95
C VAL A 43 -16.43 -1.79 -4.64
N GLN A 44 -16.37 -0.87 -5.57
CA GLN A 44 -17.07 0.40 -5.50
C GLN A 44 -17.72 0.70 -6.86
N ASP A 45 -19.04 0.83 -6.86
CA ASP A 45 -19.84 1.02 -8.08
C ASP A 45 -19.54 -0.07 -9.12
N ASP A 46 -19.08 0.31 -10.31
CA ASP A 46 -18.70 -0.57 -11.41
C ASP A 46 -17.18 -0.87 -11.46
N LYS A 47 -16.48 -0.65 -10.36
CA LYS A 47 -15.03 -0.87 -10.26
C LYS A 47 -14.68 -1.91 -9.21
N LEU A 48 -13.77 -2.81 -9.59
CA LEU A 48 -13.09 -3.75 -8.69
C LEU A 48 -11.62 -3.35 -8.60
N VAL A 49 -11.14 -3.16 -7.37
CA VAL A 49 -9.76 -2.78 -7.09
C VAL A 49 -9.07 -3.91 -6.36
N LEU A 50 -7.93 -4.36 -6.88
CA LEU A 50 -7.06 -5.35 -6.28
C LEU A 50 -5.83 -4.67 -5.73
N PHE A 51 -5.46 -5.00 -4.50
CA PHE A 51 -4.24 -4.56 -3.82
C PHE A 51 -3.37 -5.76 -3.49
N GLY A 52 -2.07 -5.60 -3.63
CA GLY A 52 -1.18 -6.67 -3.28
C GLY A 52 0.31 -6.34 -3.39
N THR A 53 1.11 -7.35 -3.14
CA THR A 53 2.58 -7.28 -3.24
C THR A 53 3.06 -8.04 -4.47
N LEU A 54 3.94 -7.41 -5.23
CA LEU A 54 4.69 -7.98 -6.33
C LEU A 54 6.10 -8.27 -5.83
N GLY A 55 6.44 -9.56 -5.73
CA GLY A 55 7.77 -10.02 -5.32
C GLY A 55 8.63 -10.34 -6.54
N ARG A 56 9.72 -9.63 -6.74
CA ARG A 56 10.70 -9.91 -7.79
C ARG A 56 12.02 -10.35 -7.19
N GLN A 57 12.59 -11.42 -7.72
CA GLN A 57 13.96 -11.78 -7.42
C GLN A 57 14.88 -10.93 -8.31
N VAL A 58 15.74 -10.13 -7.69
CA VAL A 58 16.72 -9.28 -8.36
C VAL A 58 18.11 -9.81 -8.06
N GLY A 59 18.94 -10.01 -9.09
CA GLY A 59 20.32 -10.51 -8.97
C GLY A 59 20.58 -11.72 -9.86
N ASN A 60 21.81 -11.84 -10.36
CA ASN A 60 22.21 -12.94 -11.22
C ASN A 60 22.65 -14.16 -10.39
N SER A 61 21.89 -15.24 -10.50
CA SER A 61 22.25 -16.55 -9.92
C SER A 61 23.19 -17.39 -10.81
N GLU A 62 23.61 -16.90 -11.98
CA GLU A 62 24.28 -17.75 -12.97
C GLU A 62 25.81 -17.87 -12.80
N ASP A 63 26.49 -16.99 -12.05
CA ASP A 63 27.95 -16.94 -12.03
C ASP A 63 28.63 -16.81 -10.65
N SER A 64 27.91 -16.87 -9.53
CA SER A 64 28.55 -16.79 -8.21
C SER A 64 28.25 -18.00 -7.31
N GLU A 65 29.28 -18.57 -6.69
CA GLU A 65 29.15 -19.55 -5.59
C GLU A 65 28.52 -18.92 -4.33
N ALA A 66 28.23 -17.60 -4.36
CA ALA A 66 27.49 -16.88 -3.34
C ALA A 66 26.12 -16.47 -3.91
N TYR A 67 25.07 -16.80 -3.18
CA TYR A 67 23.69 -16.37 -3.46
C TYR A 67 23.60 -14.85 -3.32
N ASP A 68 23.69 -14.13 -4.43
CA ASP A 68 23.75 -12.66 -4.49
C ASP A 68 22.39 -12.02 -4.88
N GLY A 69 21.32 -12.80 -4.80
CA GLY A 69 19.98 -12.35 -5.13
C GLY A 69 19.24 -11.84 -3.88
N TYR A 70 18.56 -10.70 -4.02
CA TYR A 70 17.61 -10.20 -3.03
C TYR A 70 16.19 -10.18 -3.61
N TYR A 71 15.19 -10.21 -2.71
CA TYR A 71 13.81 -10.01 -3.10
C TYR A 71 13.48 -8.53 -2.99
N GLU A 72 13.00 -7.96 -4.08
CA GLU A 72 12.38 -6.64 -4.10
C GLU A 72 10.86 -6.82 -4.03
N ASN A 73 10.25 -6.18 -3.06
CA ASN A 73 8.80 -6.16 -2.91
C ASN A 73 8.27 -4.78 -3.31
N ASN A 74 7.31 -4.77 -4.23
CA ASN A 74 6.58 -3.58 -4.61
C ASN A 74 5.09 -3.80 -4.35
N THR A 75 4.42 -2.78 -3.88
CA THR A 75 2.95 -2.76 -3.83
C THR A 75 2.41 -2.49 -5.23
N TYR A 76 1.45 -3.28 -5.66
CA TYR A 76 0.70 -3.00 -6.88
C TYR A 76 -0.79 -2.82 -6.58
N VAL A 77 -1.43 -2.01 -7.39
CA VAL A 77 -2.88 -1.84 -7.42
C VAL A 77 -3.35 -1.99 -8.85
N GLN A 78 -4.41 -2.77 -9.07
CA GLN A 78 -5.06 -2.91 -10.36
C GLN A 78 -6.53 -2.54 -10.23
N VAL A 79 -7.03 -1.77 -11.17
CA VAL A 79 -8.43 -1.35 -11.23
C VAL A 79 -9.08 -1.98 -12.45
N TYR A 80 -10.20 -2.66 -12.24
CA TYR A 80 -11.00 -3.30 -13.27
C TYR A 80 -12.36 -2.62 -13.39
N ASP A 81 -12.79 -2.36 -14.62
CA ASP A 81 -14.18 -2.09 -14.97
C ASP A 81 -14.96 -3.41 -14.89
N ILE A 82 -15.98 -3.44 -14.07
CA ILE A 82 -16.89 -4.56 -13.85
C ILE A 82 -18.35 -4.19 -14.18
N SER A 83 -18.57 -3.19 -15.02
CA SER A 83 -19.90 -2.85 -15.55
C SER A 83 -20.56 -4.05 -16.25
N ASP A 84 -19.76 -4.94 -16.85
CA ASP A 84 -20.10 -6.31 -17.21
C ASP A 84 -19.29 -7.28 -16.32
N PRO A 85 -19.86 -7.80 -15.23
CA PRO A 85 -19.15 -8.68 -14.30
C PRO A 85 -18.71 -10.03 -14.92
N SER A 86 -19.25 -10.39 -16.08
CA SER A 86 -18.83 -11.59 -16.82
C SER A 86 -17.56 -11.36 -17.66
N ASN A 87 -17.19 -10.10 -17.86
CA ASN A 87 -16.04 -9.70 -18.67
C ASN A 87 -15.27 -8.52 -18.06
N PRO A 88 -14.69 -8.70 -16.86
CA PRO A 88 -13.92 -7.66 -16.18
C PRO A 88 -12.74 -7.20 -17.03
N LYS A 89 -12.50 -5.88 -17.13
CA LYS A 89 -11.43 -5.30 -17.94
C LYS A 89 -10.53 -4.44 -17.06
N GLU A 90 -9.24 -4.71 -17.05
CA GLU A 90 -8.28 -3.80 -16.42
C GLU A 90 -8.31 -2.44 -17.14
N ILE A 91 -8.49 -1.36 -16.37
CA ILE A 91 -8.56 0.02 -16.86
C ILE A 91 -7.35 0.86 -16.43
N GLY A 92 -6.56 0.33 -15.51
CA GLY A 92 -5.30 0.95 -15.08
C GLY A 92 -4.68 0.27 -13.88
N ASN A 93 -3.46 0.66 -13.60
CA ASN A 93 -2.71 0.12 -12.47
C ASN A 93 -1.75 1.17 -11.90
N MET A 94 -1.31 0.93 -10.66
CA MET A 94 -0.32 1.71 -9.95
C MET A 94 0.66 0.75 -9.26
N GLU A 95 1.94 1.09 -9.29
CA GLU A 95 2.98 0.35 -8.57
C GLU A 95 3.79 1.34 -7.72
N GLN A 96 4.17 0.94 -6.51
CA GLN A 96 5.05 1.72 -5.64
C GLN A 96 6.02 0.79 -4.89
N SER A 97 7.17 1.33 -4.51
CA SER A 97 8.19 0.61 -3.74
C SER A 97 7.63 0.12 -2.40
N GLY A 98 8.11 -1.04 -1.97
CA GLY A 98 7.75 -1.64 -0.69
C GLY A 98 6.52 -2.54 -0.73
N GLY A 99 6.43 -3.45 0.24
CA GLY A 99 5.30 -4.36 0.39
C GLY A 99 4.02 -3.65 0.82
N TYR A 100 2.87 -4.16 0.38
CA TYR A 100 1.56 -3.63 0.74
C TYR A 100 1.35 -3.65 2.26
N ASN A 101 0.81 -2.56 2.78
CA ASN A 101 0.47 -2.43 4.19
C ASN A 101 -1.04 -2.29 4.41
N THR A 102 -1.64 -1.27 3.82
CA THR A 102 -3.08 -1.02 3.92
C THR A 102 -3.54 -0.07 2.82
N SER A 103 -4.84 0.01 2.61
CA SER A 103 -5.45 0.94 1.66
C SER A 103 -6.80 1.45 2.12
N ARG A 104 -7.26 2.54 1.51
CA ARG A 104 -8.58 3.10 1.70
C ARG A 104 -9.09 3.72 0.40
N ILE A 105 -10.37 3.57 0.15
CA ILE A 105 -11.05 4.28 -0.92
C ILE A 105 -12.04 5.26 -0.29
N VAL A 106 -11.91 6.54 -0.62
CA VAL A 106 -12.76 7.62 -0.12
C VAL A 106 -13.03 8.58 -1.27
N ASP A 107 -14.29 8.91 -1.50
CA ASP A 107 -14.76 9.88 -2.49
C ASP A 107 -14.16 9.66 -3.91
N GLY A 108 -14.03 8.39 -4.33
CA GLY A 108 -13.48 8.04 -5.65
C GLY A 108 -11.96 8.10 -5.74
N TYR A 109 -11.25 8.35 -4.65
CA TYR A 109 -9.79 8.29 -4.58
C TYR A 109 -9.33 7.09 -3.78
N VAL A 110 -8.27 6.46 -4.28
CA VAL A 110 -7.54 5.40 -3.60
C VAL A 110 -6.36 6.02 -2.86
N TYR A 111 -6.19 5.61 -1.61
CA TYR A 111 -5.00 5.88 -0.81
C TYR A 111 -4.37 4.54 -0.45
N VAL A 112 -3.16 4.29 -0.95
CA VAL A 112 -2.44 3.04 -0.71
C VAL A 112 -1.15 3.30 0.03
N LEU A 113 -0.90 2.50 1.06
CA LEU A 113 0.28 2.57 1.91
C LEU A 113 1.14 1.32 1.71
N SER A 114 2.45 1.52 1.61
CA SER A 114 3.44 0.45 1.59
C SER A 114 4.58 0.72 2.56
N GLN A 115 5.26 -0.35 2.95
CA GLN A 115 6.47 -0.28 3.75
C GLN A 115 7.66 -0.64 2.86
N PHE A 116 8.49 0.36 2.58
CA PHE A 116 9.69 0.21 1.77
C PHE A 116 10.91 0.04 2.66
N HIS A 117 11.57 -1.09 2.51
CA HIS A 117 12.81 -1.42 3.21
C HIS A 117 13.93 -1.55 2.18
N PRO A 118 14.75 -0.50 1.98
CA PRO A 118 15.86 -0.57 1.06
C PRO A 118 16.92 -1.51 1.62
N TYR A 119 17.05 -2.68 1.01
CA TYR A 119 18.08 -3.65 1.36
C TYR A 119 18.95 -3.96 0.14
N LYS A 120 20.22 -3.59 0.21
CA LYS A 120 21.20 -3.99 -0.77
C LYS A 120 22.60 -4.02 -0.14
N ASP A 121 23.24 -5.17 -0.20
CA ASP A 121 24.64 -5.30 0.20
C ASP A 121 25.57 -4.58 -0.83
N ASN A 122 26.62 -3.95 -0.33
CA ASN A 122 27.71 -3.36 -1.14
C ASN A 122 27.31 -2.18 -2.04
N VAL A 123 26.48 -1.27 -1.55
CA VAL A 123 26.04 -0.10 -2.31
C VAL A 123 27.05 1.03 -2.23
N THR A 124 27.34 1.65 -3.37
CA THR A 124 28.07 2.92 -3.39
C THR A 124 27.10 4.09 -3.23
N ALA A 125 27.56 5.19 -2.64
CA ALA A 125 26.76 6.40 -2.37
C ALA A 125 26.14 7.08 -3.63
N ARG A 126 26.31 6.51 -4.83
CA ARG A 126 25.74 6.97 -6.09
C ARG A 126 24.49 6.21 -6.53
N ASP A 127 24.19 5.10 -5.89
CA ASP A 127 23.03 4.29 -6.24
C ASP A 127 21.80 4.87 -5.55
N LEU A 128 20.81 5.34 -6.31
CA LEU A 128 19.58 5.99 -5.80
C LEU A 128 18.49 4.99 -5.41
N TRP A 129 18.80 3.71 -5.35
CA TRP A 129 17.86 2.63 -5.04
C TRP A 129 17.18 2.75 -3.67
N TYR A 130 17.74 3.56 -2.77
CA TYR A 130 17.13 3.86 -1.46
C TYR A 130 16.06 4.96 -1.54
N ILE A 131 15.88 5.59 -2.70
CA ILE A 131 14.80 6.55 -2.89
C ILE A 131 13.57 5.78 -3.35
N PRO A 132 12.44 5.87 -2.62
CA PRO A 132 11.23 5.18 -3.02
C PRO A 132 10.68 5.69 -4.35
N GLU A 133 10.08 4.78 -5.11
CA GLU A 133 9.51 5.07 -6.42
C GLU A 133 8.00 4.81 -6.44
N VAL A 134 7.31 5.58 -7.25
CA VAL A 134 5.90 5.38 -7.60
C VAL A 134 5.80 5.37 -9.11
N HIS A 135 5.30 4.28 -9.66
CA HIS A 135 5.13 4.05 -11.10
C HIS A 135 6.42 4.32 -11.90
N GLY A 136 7.54 3.79 -11.38
CA GLY A 136 8.87 3.90 -11.99
C GLY A 136 9.49 5.30 -11.94
N LYS A 137 8.97 6.20 -11.11
CA LYS A 137 9.52 7.54 -10.89
C LYS A 137 9.83 7.73 -9.41
N SER A 138 11.04 8.18 -9.12
CA SER A 138 11.45 8.49 -7.74
C SER A 138 10.56 9.59 -7.15
N ILE A 139 10.24 9.46 -5.85
CA ILE A 139 9.52 10.50 -5.11
C ILE A 139 10.45 11.71 -4.96
N GLU A 140 9.94 12.90 -5.28
CA GLU A 140 10.69 14.14 -5.16
C GLU A 140 11.06 14.42 -3.69
N ALA A 141 12.26 14.96 -3.46
CA ALA A 141 12.81 15.18 -2.11
C ALA A 141 11.89 16.03 -1.21
N GLU A 142 11.12 16.95 -1.78
CA GLU A 142 10.14 17.78 -1.06
C GLU A 142 8.92 16.99 -0.55
N ASN A 143 8.69 15.81 -1.11
CA ASN A 143 7.64 14.88 -0.72
C ASN A 143 8.13 13.76 0.22
N ILE A 144 9.41 13.78 0.60
CA ILE A 144 9.99 12.86 1.57
C ILE A 144 10.11 13.57 2.92
N TYR A 145 9.29 13.15 3.88
CA TYR A 145 9.33 13.67 5.23
C TYR A 145 10.36 12.92 6.05
N MET A 146 11.41 13.62 6.49
CA MET A 146 12.46 13.12 7.37
C MET A 146 12.24 13.65 8.79
N PRO A 147 11.76 12.84 9.75
CA PRO A 147 11.60 13.26 11.13
C PRO A 147 12.95 13.56 11.79
N GLN A 148 12.99 14.49 12.76
CA GLN A 148 14.23 14.82 13.48
C GLN A 148 14.79 13.64 14.29
N GLU A 149 13.92 12.74 14.73
CA GLU A 149 14.25 11.56 15.54
C GLU A 149 13.91 10.30 14.77
N ALA A 150 14.27 10.23 13.49
CA ALA A 150 14.05 9.05 12.67
C ALA A 150 15.08 7.98 13.03
N GLU A 151 14.59 6.78 13.30
CA GLU A 151 15.40 5.58 13.47
C GLU A 151 15.07 4.57 12.38
N GLY A 152 16.05 3.77 11.99
CA GLY A 152 15.88 2.74 10.94
C GLY A 152 16.31 3.22 9.56
N ASN A 153 15.94 2.42 8.56
CA ASN A 153 16.28 2.62 7.15
C ASN A 153 15.07 2.31 6.25
N GLU A 154 13.88 2.54 6.76
CA GLU A 154 12.62 2.24 6.08
C GLU A 154 11.84 3.50 5.79
N ASP A 155 10.96 3.44 4.79
CA ASP A 155 10.00 4.48 4.47
C ASP A 155 8.58 3.91 4.43
N THR A 156 7.63 4.65 4.99
CA THR A 156 6.21 4.43 4.71
C THR A 156 5.82 5.31 3.53
N ILE A 157 5.42 4.69 2.43
CA ILE A 157 5.02 5.40 1.21
C ILE A 157 3.51 5.47 1.19
N ILE A 158 2.98 6.63 0.84
CA ILE A 158 1.56 6.88 0.64
C ILE A 158 1.38 7.42 -0.77
N THR A 159 0.58 6.74 -1.57
CA THR A 159 0.19 7.21 -2.91
C THR A 159 -1.31 7.37 -2.98
N ALA A 160 -1.75 8.46 -3.60
CA ALA A 160 -3.13 8.72 -3.93
C ALA A 160 -3.33 8.78 -5.45
N PHE A 161 -4.43 8.24 -5.93
CA PHE A 161 -4.86 8.32 -7.33
C PHE A 161 -6.39 8.26 -7.45
N SER A 162 -6.95 8.74 -8.56
CA SER A 162 -8.38 8.65 -8.84
C SER A 162 -8.76 7.29 -9.40
N LEU A 163 -9.91 6.74 -8.98
CA LEU A 163 -10.50 5.55 -9.61
C LEU A 163 -10.92 5.79 -11.08
N ASP A 164 -11.08 7.04 -11.49
CA ASP A 164 -11.43 7.40 -12.87
C ASP A 164 -10.19 7.49 -13.78
N ASP A 165 -9.00 7.67 -13.17
CA ASP A 165 -7.71 7.67 -13.86
C ASP A 165 -6.66 6.91 -13.03
N PRO A 166 -6.74 5.58 -12.96
CA PRO A 166 -5.92 4.77 -12.05
C PRO A 166 -4.46 4.61 -12.51
N SER A 167 -4.08 5.12 -13.67
CA SER A 167 -2.72 5.06 -14.20
C SER A 167 -1.88 6.29 -13.86
N GLU A 168 -2.51 7.35 -13.29
CA GLU A 168 -1.83 8.58 -12.92
C GLU A 168 -2.01 8.89 -11.44
N LYS A 169 -0.89 9.06 -10.72
CA LYS A 169 -0.96 9.47 -9.31
C LYS A 169 -1.42 10.92 -9.20
N THR A 170 -2.28 11.21 -8.24
CA THR A 170 -2.67 12.58 -7.90
C THR A 170 -1.70 13.20 -6.89
N ASP A 171 -1.14 12.37 -6.00
CA ASP A 171 -0.11 12.78 -5.04
C ASP A 171 0.66 11.56 -4.50
N SER A 172 1.85 11.78 -3.95
CA SER A 172 2.60 10.77 -3.21
C SER A 172 3.51 11.40 -2.18
N LYS A 173 3.66 10.75 -1.03
CA LYS A 173 4.59 11.14 0.04
C LYS A 173 5.29 9.91 0.61
N ALA A 174 6.52 10.11 1.04
CA ALA A 174 7.24 9.15 1.85
C ALA A 174 7.48 9.73 3.25
N VAL A 175 7.33 8.90 4.27
CA VAL A 175 7.64 9.23 5.66
C VAL A 175 8.72 8.28 6.13
N PHE A 176 9.91 8.82 6.36
CA PHE A 176 11.04 8.01 6.84
C PHE A 176 10.79 7.50 8.25
N GLY A 177 11.06 6.23 8.44
CA GLY A 177 10.90 5.48 9.68
C GLY A 177 9.90 4.33 9.55
N TYR A 178 10.12 3.33 10.39
CA TYR A 178 9.25 2.15 10.48
C TYR A 178 7.83 2.53 10.92
N SER A 179 6.87 1.78 10.42
CA SER A 179 5.46 1.91 10.76
C SER A 179 4.95 0.62 11.39
N ASP A 180 4.53 0.69 12.66
CA ASP A 180 3.93 -0.44 13.39
C ASP A 180 2.43 -0.57 13.05
N VAL A 181 1.69 0.52 13.22
CA VAL A 181 0.26 0.57 12.95
C VAL A 181 -0.04 1.72 12.00
N CYS A 182 -0.75 1.42 10.93
CA CYS A 182 -1.35 2.41 10.06
C CYS A 182 -2.87 2.39 10.25
N TYR A 183 -3.46 3.57 10.43
CA TYR A 183 -4.91 3.76 10.52
C TYR A 183 -5.32 4.87 9.56
N VAL A 184 -6.32 4.59 8.74
CA VAL A 184 -6.87 5.56 7.78
C VAL A 184 -8.31 5.85 8.19
N SER A 185 -8.52 7.07 8.70
CA SER A 185 -9.86 7.60 9.02
C SER A 185 -10.52 8.18 7.78
N GLU A 186 -11.63 8.88 7.95
CA GLU A 186 -12.34 9.55 6.86
C GLU A 186 -11.55 10.71 6.22
N ASN A 187 -10.68 11.39 7.00
CA ASN A 187 -9.97 12.59 6.53
C ASN A 187 -8.45 12.55 6.77
N ASN A 188 -7.96 11.55 7.50
CA ASN A 188 -6.57 11.51 7.92
C ASN A 188 -5.98 10.10 7.90
N ILE A 189 -4.67 10.07 7.69
CA ILE A 189 -3.84 8.88 7.80
C ILE A 189 -2.97 9.03 9.05
N TYR A 190 -2.99 8.05 9.91
CA TYR A 190 -2.16 7.95 11.10
C TYR A 190 -1.14 6.85 10.92
N ILE A 191 0.13 7.22 11.06
CA ILE A 191 1.27 6.29 11.01
C ILE A 191 1.90 6.30 12.39
N THR A 192 2.10 5.12 12.97
CA THR A 192 2.68 5.00 14.30
C THR A 192 4.01 4.26 14.28
N SER A 193 4.91 4.64 15.16
CA SER A 193 6.18 3.95 15.37
C SER A 193 6.42 3.77 16.86
N ASN A 194 6.67 2.55 17.30
CA ASN A 194 7.00 2.24 18.66
C ASN A 194 8.52 2.39 18.88
N TYR A 195 8.92 2.95 20.00
CA TYR A 195 10.32 3.07 20.39
C TYR A 195 10.47 3.01 21.91
N TYR A 196 11.69 2.77 22.37
CA TYR A 196 12.02 2.81 23.78
C TYR A 196 12.84 4.07 24.08
N GLU A 197 12.31 4.93 24.97
CA GLU A 197 13.01 6.16 25.39
C GLU A 197 14.19 5.84 26.34
N ASP A 198 13.97 4.85 27.19
CA ASP A 198 14.95 4.17 28.04
C ASP A 198 14.63 2.68 28.01
N SER A 199 15.51 1.83 28.54
CA SER A 199 15.36 0.37 28.47
C SER A 199 13.99 -0.20 28.92
N ASP A 200 13.21 0.56 29.69
CA ASP A 200 11.96 0.11 30.28
C ASP A 200 10.74 0.99 29.96
N VAL A 201 10.90 2.06 29.16
CA VAL A 201 9.81 3.00 28.88
C VAL A 201 9.44 2.96 27.42
N SER A 202 8.39 2.20 27.11
CA SER A 202 7.80 2.16 25.76
C SER A 202 7.05 3.46 25.44
N ARG A 203 7.18 3.90 24.21
CA ARG A 203 6.55 5.08 23.64
C ARG A 203 6.01 4.76 22.26
N THR A 204 4.96 5.46 21.86
CA THR A 204 4.49 5.47 20.48
C THR A 204 4.55 6.89 19.94
N LEU A 205 5.23 7.05 18.82
CA LEU A 205 5.17 8.26 17.99
C LEU A 205 4.01 8.11 17.02
N ILE A 206 3.10 9.07 17.02
CA ILE A 206 1.95 9.11 16.12
C ILE A 206 2.15 10.28 15.16
N ARG A 207 2.09 10.02 13.86
CA ARG A 207 2.13 11.01 12.80
C ARG A 207 0.79 11.05 12.08
N LYS A 208 0.27 12.26 11.88
CA LYS A 208 -1.00 12.52 11.19
C LYS A 208 -0.74 13.21 9.86
N ILE A 209 -1.28 12.65 8.78
CA ILE A 209 -1.27 13.21 7.44
C ILE A 209 -2.73 13.38 7.03
N SER A 210 -3.13 14.61 6.72
CA SER A 210 -4.48 14.86 6.20
C SER A 210 -4.53 14.61 4.70
N TYR A 211 -5.71 14.23 4.20
CA TYR A 211 -5.94 14.04 2.78
C TYR A 211 -7.31 14.59 2.36
N THR A 212 -7.39 15.06 1.14
CA THR A 212 -8.63 15.54 0.51
C THR A 212 -8.47 15.50 -1.00
N ASP A 213 -9.44 14.98 -1.72
CA ASP A 213 -9.48 14.95 -3.20
C ASP A 213 -8.18 14.42 -3.84
N GLY A 214 -7.66 13.32 -3.29
CA GLY A 214 -6.42 12.72 -3.76
C GLY A 214 -5.15 13.51 -3.44
N LYS A 215 -5.20 14.54 -2.58
CA LYS A 215 -4.04 15.31 -2.13
C LYS A 215 -3.70 15.00 -0.68
N LEU A 216 -2.40 14.90 -0.41
CA LEU A 216 -1.82 14.61 0.89
C LEU A 216 -1.22 15.89 1.46
N ALA A 217 -1.68 16.33 2.63
CA ALA A 217 -1.26 17.60 3.21
C ALA A 217 -0.95 17.48 4.70
N GLY A 218 0.11 18.17 5.08
CA GLY A 218 0.50 18.39 6.46
C GLY A 218 0.97 17.13 7.18
N VAL A 219 1.90 17.30 8.10
CA VAL A 219 2.28 16.26 9.05
C VAL A 219 2.28 16.89 10.42
N ALA A 220 1.36 16.46 11.27
CA ALA A 220 1.44 16.71 12.70
C ALA A 220 1.98 15.44 13.38
N GLN A 221 2.66 15.59 14.51
CA GLN A 221 3.11 14.45 15.28
C GLN A 221 2.95 14.66 16.78
N THR A 222 2.76 13.57 17.49
CA THR A 222 2.74 13.55 18.96
C THR A 222 3.33 12.24 19.48
N LYS A 223 3.71 12.26 20.76
CA LYS A 223 4.25 11.08 21.46
C LYS A 223 3.33 10.72 22.61
N ILE A 224 3.05 9.44 22.77
CA ILE A 224 2.28 8.90 23.89
C ILE A 224 3.09 7.86 24.65
N LYS A 225 2.70 7.59 25.90
CA LYS A 225 3.26 6.49 26.72
C LYS A 225 2.60 5.18 26.31
N GLY A 226 3.39 4.12 26.24
CA GLY A 226 2.91 2.78 25.89
C GLY A 226 2.97 2.52 24.41
N MET A 227 2.45 1.36 24.00
CA MET A 227 2.36 0.89 22.63
C MET A 227 0.91 0.69 22.26
N LEU A 228 0.57 0.93 21.00
CA LEU A 228 -0.72 0.57 20.44
C LEU A 228 -0.74 -0.94 20.12
N ASN A 229 -1.84 -1.60 20.39
CA ASN A 229 -1.98 -3.03 20.06
C ASN A 229 -2.23 -3.26 18.57
N ASP A 230 -3.08 -2.41 17.98
CA ASP A 230 -3.55 -2.53 16.60
C ASP A 230 -4.21 -1.22 16.13
N SER A 231 -4.73 -1.22 14.91
CA SER A 231 -5.45 -0.08 14.33
C SER A 231 -6.78 0.26 15.04
N PHE A 232 -7.40 -0.68 15.75
CA PHE A 232 -8.60 -0.44 16.54
C PHE A 232 -8.32 0.34 17.83
N SER A 233 -7.05 0.50 18.17
CA SER A 233 -6.60 1.34 19.31
C SER A 233 -6.55 2.82 18.98
N ILE A 234 -6.86 3.21 17.73
CA ILE A 234 -6.95 4.59 17.26
C ILE A 234 -8.37 4.83 16.77
N ASP A 235 -8.94 5.94 17.20
CA ASP A 235 -10.24 6.44 16.71
C ASP A 235 -10.14 7.94 16.53
N GLU A 236 -10.76 8.46 15.46
CA GLU A 236 -10.85 9.88 15.19
C GLU A 236 -12.27 10.34 15.53
N TYR A 237 -12.38 11.21 16.53
CA TYR A 237 -13.64 11.82 16.94
C TYR A 237 -13.70 13.25 16.44
N GLU A 238 -14.87 13.64 15.87
CA GLU A 238 -15.19 15.01 15.47
C GLU A 238 -15.44 15.93 16.66
#